data_949b816a17110df4f223efecb05551a5
#
_entry.id   949b816a17110df4f223efecb05551a5
#
_cell.length_a   1.000
_cell.length_b   1.000
_cell.length_c   1.000
_cell.angle_alpha   90.00
_cell.angle_beta   90.00
_cell.angle_gamma   90.00
#
_symmetry.space_group_name_H-M   'P 1'
#
loop_
_entity.id
_entity.type
_entity.pdbx_description
1 polymer ?
#
loop_
_entity_poly.entity_id
_entity_poly.type
_entity_poly.pdbx_seq_one_letter_code
_entity_poly.pdbx_strand_id
1 'polypeptide(L)'
;MKKTILAIAIPALFASAANAAVVYDKDGTSFDIYGRVQANYYADSQDASPITASNAGDAELIGSSRLGWSGKVALNNTWSGIARTEWQVAAENSDNKFNSRHIWVGFDGTQYGKIVFGQTDTAFYDVLEPTDIFNEWGDVGNFYDGRQEGQIIYSNTYGGFKGKLSYQTND
;
A
#
# COMPACT_ATOMS: atom_id res chain seq x y z
N MET A 1 -7.41 -17.55 -31.57
CA MET A 1 -6.00 -17.44 -31.15
C MET A 1 -5.48 -16.00 -31.08
N LYS A 2 -5.74 -15.10 -32.06
CA LYS A 2 -5.26 -13.70 -31.99
C LYS A 2 -5.84 -12.88 -30.84
N LYS A 3 -7.08 -13.14 -30.43
CA LYS A 3 -7.74 -12.46 -29.30
C LYS A 3 -7.15 -12.82 -27.93
N THR A 4 -6.69 -14.05 -27.76
CA THR A 4 -6.09 -14.55 -26.52
C THR A 4 -4.70 -13.94 -26.27
N ILE A 5 -3.94 -13.68 -27.34
CA ILE A 5 -2.61 -13.04 -27.23
C ILE A 5 -2.77 -11.57 -26.79
N LEU A 6 -3.80 -10.89 -27.25
CA LEU A 6 -4.08 -9.52 -26.85
C LEU A 6 -4.51 -9.42 -25.39
N ALA A 7 -5.32 -10.35 -24.89
CA ALA A 7 -5.75 -10.41 -23.49
C ALA A 7 -4.60 -10.69 -22.49
N ILE A 8 -3.51 -11.34 -22.94
CA ILE A 8 -2.32 -11.59 -22.11
C ILE A 8 -1.32 -10.41 -22.21
N ALA A 9 -1.26 -9.73 -23.35
CA ALA A 9 -0.29 -8.65 -23.55
C ALA A 9 -0.69 -7.34 -22.86
N ILE A 10 -1.98 -7.05 -22.73
CA ILE A 10 -2.46 -5.81 -22.10
C ILE A 10 -2.11 -5.74 -20.61
N PRO A 11 -2.34 -6.77 -19.76
CA PRO A 11 -1.91 -6.72 -18.37
C PRO A 11 -0.40 -6.59 -18.18
N ALA A 12 0.40 -7.19 -19.07
CA ALA A 12 1.86 -7.11 -18.98
C ALA A 12 2.42 -5.71 -19.27
N LEU A 13 1.73 -4.89 -20.08
CA LEU A 13 2.13 -3.51 -20.38
C LEU A 13 1.80 -2.54 -19.23
N PHE A 14 0.87 -2.89 -18.35
CA PHE A 14 0.45 -2.06 -17.20
C PHE A 14 1.07 -2.50 -15.86
N ALA A 15 1.88 -3.55 -15.84
CA ALA A 15 2.69 -3.92 -14.69
C ALA A 15 3.89 -2.97 -14.56
N SER A 16 3.65 -1.66 -14.46
CA SER A 16 4.68 -0.72 -14.05
C SER A 16 4.94 -0.94 -12.57
N ALA A 17 6.12 -1.46 -12.24
CA ALA A 17 6.60 -1.42 -10.89
C ALA A 17 6.47 0.03 -10.38
N ALA A 18 5.79 0.22 -9.27
CA ALA A 18 5.73 1.52 -8.60
C ALA A 18 7.14 1.82 -8.06
N ASN A 19 7.98 2.44 -8.89
CA ASN A 19 9.29 2.89 -8.47
C ASN A 19 9.13 4.23 -7.76
N ALA A 20 9.63 4.31 -6.52
CA ALA A 20 9.78 5.59 -5.85
C ALA A 20 10.83 6.42 -6.60
N ALA A 21 10.50 7.67 -6.89
CA ALA A 21 11.46 8.63 -7.37
C ALA A 21 12.14 9.28 -6.16
N VAL A 22 13.44 9.11 -6.04
CA VAL A 22 14.26 9.82 -5.06
C VAL A 22 14.31 11.28 -5.47
N VAL A 23 13.67 12.14 -4.69
CA VAL A 23 13.65 13.59 -4.92
C VAL A 23 14.86 14.26 -4.27
N TYR A 24 15.26 13.73 -3.12
CA TYR A 24 16.40 14.20 -2.36
C TYR A 24 17.09 13.04 -1.65
N ASP A 25 18.41 12.97 -1.70
CA ASP A 25 19.23 12.03 -0.93
C ASP A 25 20.60 12.65 -0.67
N LYS A 26 20.83 13.10 0.54
CA LYS A 26 22.09 13.67 0.97
C LYS A 26 22.26 13.60 2.49
N ASP A 27 23.47 13.28 2.94
CA ASP A 27 23.87 13.32 4.34
C ASP A 27 22.95 12.50 5.27
N GLY A 28 22.46 11.33 4.79
CA GLY A 28 21.53 10.47 5.54
C GLY A 28 20.10 11.00 5.61
N THR A 29 19.80 12.04 4.87
CA THR A 29 18.44 12.57 4.69
C THR A 29 17.94 12.20 3.30
N SER A 30 16.77 11.57 3.21
CA SER A 30 16.15 11.24 1.93
C SER A 30 14.67 11.65 1.90
N PHE A 31 14.20 11.93 0.69
CA PHE A 31 12.79 12.17 0.41
C PHE A 31 12.42 11.52 -0.92
N ASP A 32 11.41 10.68 -0.88
CA ASP A 32 10.95 9.90 -2.01
C ASP A 32 9.48 10.19 -2.28
N ILE A 33 9.12 10.28 -3.57
CA ILE A 33 7.73 10.34 -4.01
C ILE A 33 7.47 9.10 -4.86
N TYR A 34 6.33 8.47 -4.64
CA TYR A 34 5.89 7.31 -5.40
C TYR A 34 4.39 7.36 -5.68
N GLY A 35 3.96 6.56 -6.62
CA GLY A 35 2.55 6.46 -6.96
C GLY A 35 2.31 5.49 -8.10
N ARG A 36 1.05 5.25 -8.40
CA ARG A 36 0.63 4.47 -9.56
C ARG A 36 -0.64 5.05 -10.15
N VAL A 37 -0.80 4.89 -11.44
CA VAL A 37 -2.05 5.03 -12.17
C VAL A 37 -2.33 3.70 -12.84
N GLN A 38 -3.53 3.19 -12.69
CA GLN A 38 -3.93 1.87 -13.18
C GLN A 38 -5.29 1.98 -13.82
N ALA A 39 -5.49 1.26 -14.92
CA ALA A 39 -6.80 1.05 -15.53
C ALA A 39 -7.09 -0.46 -15.57
N ASN A 40 -8.24 -0.85 -15.06
CA ASN A 40 -8.73 -2.22 -15.07
C ASN A 40 -9.87 -2.34 -16.06
N TYR A 41 -9.83 -3.39 -16.87
CA TYR A 41 -10.92 -3.73 -17.79
C TYR A 41 -11.60 -5.00 -17.29
N TYR A 42 -12.87 -4.88 -17.00
CA TYR A 42 -13.75 -5.98 -16.61
C TYR A 42 -14.60 -6.37 -17.81
N ALA A 43 -14.43 -7.58 -18.34
CA ALA A 43 -15.08 -8.06 -19.54
C ALA A 43 -16.53 -8.53 -19.32
N ASP A 44 -16.88 -8.88 -18.08
CA ASP A 44 -18.20 -9.29 -17.66
C ASP A 44 -18.47 -8.77 -16.24
N SER A 45 -19.51 -7.98 -16.10
CA SER A 45 -19.90 -7.37 -14.83
C SER A 45 -20.59 -8.35 -13.88
N GLN A 46 -20.94 -9.55 -14.30
CA GLN A 46 -21.54 -10.57 -13.43
C GLN A 46 -20.59 -11.05 -12.36
N ASP A 47 -19.27 -10.99 -12.66
CA ASP A 47 -18.19 -11.32 -11.74
C ASP A 47 -17.50 -10.08 -11.16
N ALA A 48 -18.03 -8.90 -11.44
CA ALA A 48 -17.51 -7.67 -10.85
C ALA A 48 -17.68 -7.68 -9.34
N SER A 49 -16.68 -7.17 -8.66
CA SER A 49 -16.66 -6.99 -7.21
C SER A 49 -17.99 -6.43 -6.67
N PRO A 50 -18.47 -6.89 -5.51
CA PRO A 50 -19.67 -6.34 -4.87
C PRO A 50 -19.64 -4.82 -4.64
N ILE A 51 -18.49 -4.17 -4.90
CA ILE A 51 -18.31 -2.72 -4.76
C ILE A 51 -18.87 -1.93 -5.96
N THR A 52 -19.07 -2.56 -7.13
CA THR A 52 -19.50 -1.87 -8.36
C THR A 52 -20.67 -2.54 -9.08
N ALA A 53 -21.44 -3.39 -8.42
CA ALA A 53 -22.54 -4.13 -9.00
C ALA A 53 -23.75 -3.24 -9.38
N SER A 54 -23.55 -2.16 -10.15
CA SER A 54 -24.69 -1.35 -10.61
C SER A 54 -25.19 -1.71 -12.00
N ASN A 55 -24.44 -2.43 -12.83
CA ASN A 55 -24.86 -2.79 -14.20
C ASN A 55 -24.35 -4.18 -14.59
N ALA A 56 -25.14 -5.21 -14.31
CA ALA A 56 -24.83 -6.56 -14.75
C ALA A 56 -24.94 -6.63 -16.29
N GLY A 57 -23.84 -6.92 -16.97
CA GLY A 57 -23.81 -7.21 -18.40
C GLY A 57 -22.95 -6.32 -19.31
N ASP A 58 -22.41 -5.20 -18.80
CA ASP A 58 -21.58 -4.29 -19.60
C ASP A 58 -20.10 -4.39 -19.23
N ALA A 59 -19.24 -4.44 -20.24
CA ALA A 59 -17.81 -4.34 -20.04
C ALA A 59 -17.43 -2.95 -19.54
N GLU A 60 -16.63 -2.87 -18.49
CA GLU A 60 -16.26 -1.61 -17.84
C GLU A 60 -14.74 -1.41 -17.78
N LEU A 61 -14.30 -0.18 -18.04
CA LEU A 61 -12.93 0.26 -17.88
C LEU A 61 -12.88 1.25 -16.69
N ILE A 62 -12.18 0.89 -15.63
CA ILE A 62 -12.09 1.71 -14.41
C ILE A 62 -10.65 2.13 -14.16
N GLY A 63 -10.44 3.43 -14.05
CA GLY A 63 -9.17 4.03 -13.66
C GLY A 63 -9.03 4.13 -12.14
N SER A 64 -7.85 3.88 -11.61
CA SER A 64 -7.52 4.14 -10.21
C SER A 64 -6.10 4.68 -10.05
N SER A 65 -5.85 5.40 -8.96
CA SER A 65 -4.51 5.92 -8.70
C SER A 65 -4.15 5.94 -7.22
N ARG A 66 -2.86 5.94 -6.95
CA ARG A 66 -2.27 6.13 -5.61
C ARG A 66 -1.16 7.14 -5.69
N LEU A 67 -1.00 7.92 -4.62
CA LEU A 67 0.09 8.85 -4.42
C LEU A 67 0.62 8.69 -3.00
N GLY A 68 1.92 8.69 -2.85
CA GLY A 68 2.56 8.63 -1.55
C GLY A 68 3.94 9.28 -1.55
N TRP A 69 4.43 9.55 -0.35
CA TRP A 69 5.81 9.94 -0.13
C TRP A 69 6.34 9.31 1.15
N SER A 70 7.65 9.16 1.21
CA SER A 70 8.38 8.75 2.40
C SER A 70 9.59 9.67 2.61
N GLY A 71 9.98 9.82 3.85
CA GLY A 71 11.13 10.62 4.21
C GLY A 71 11.90 10.01 5.38
N LYS A 72 13.21 10.27 5.34
CA LYS A 72 14.13 9.91 6.41
C LYS A 72 15.05 11.09 6.68
N VAL A 73 15.29 11.38 7.95
CA VAL A 73 16.23 12.42 8.40
C VAL A 73 17.17 11.81 9.42
N ALA A 74 18.47 11.83 9.17
CA ALA A 74 19.47 11.41 10.14
C ALA A 74 19.49 12.37 11.34
N LEU A 75 19.26 11.85 12.53
CA LEU A 75 19.31 12.61 13.78
C LEU A 75 20.71 12.51 14.43
N ASN A 76 21.30 11.34 14.30
CA ASN A 76 22.68 11.06 14.72
C ASN A 76 23.15 9.76 14.04
N ASN A 77 24.30 9.23 14.47
CA ASN A 77 24.89 8.02 13.85
C ASN A 77 24.05 6.73 14.03
N THR A 78 23.09 6.73 14.92
CA THR A 78 22.26 5.56 15.24
C THR A 78 20.79 5.77 14.89
N TRP A 79 20.27 6.96 15.11
CA TRP A 79 18.85 7.25 15.03
C TRP A 79 18.51 8.13 13.82
N SER A 80 17.44 7.77 13.15
CA SER A 80 16.82 8.56 12.10
C SER A 80 15.34 8.79 12.42
N GLY A 81 14.84 9.99 12.15
CA GLY A 81 13.42 10.25 12.04
C GLY A 81 12.91 9.73 10.69
N ILE A 82 11.77 9.08 10.68
CA ILE A 82 11.14 8.52 9.47
C ILE A 82 9.66 8.89 9.41
N ALA A 83 9.16 9.07 8.20
CA ALA A 83 7.74 9.32 7.98
C ALA A 83 7.28 8.74 6.63
N ARG A 84 6.00 8.40 6.55
CA ARG A 84 5.35 7.96 5.31
C ARG A 84 3.90 8.41 5.28
N THR A 85 3.46 8.80 4.10
CA THR A 85 2.04 8.95 3.81
C THR A 85 1.71 8.37 2.45
N GLU A 86 0.54 7.75 2.33
CA GLU A 86 0.01 7.18 1.12
C GLU A 86 -1.51 7.38 1.09
N TRP A 87 -1.99 7.83 -0.05
CA TRP A 87 -3.42 7.97 -0.31
C TRP A 87 -3.84 7.17 -1.53
N GLN A 88 -5.03 6.59 -1.47
CA GLN A 88 -5.80 6.25 -2.65
C GLN A 88 -6.37 7.57 -3.17
N VAL A 89 -5.93 7.98 -4.34
CA VAL A 89 -6.51 9.10 -5.05
C VAL A 89 -7.69 8.57 -5.84
N ALA A 90 -8.81 9.26 -5.77
CA ALA A 90 -10.02 8.79 -6.40
C ALA A 90 -9.85 8.53 -7.89
N ALA A 91 -10.45 7.44 -8.33
CA ALA A 91 -10.74 7.18 -9.72
C ALA A 91 -11.85 8.11 -10.23
N GLU A 92 -12.22 7.90 -11.46
CA GLU A 92 -13.23 8.63 -12.19
C GLU A 92 -14.50 8.94 -11.38
N ASN A 93 -14.95 10.18 -11.39
CA ASN A 93 -16.22 10.65 -10.82
C ASN A 93 -16.50 10.29 -9.36
N SER A 94 -15.50 10.01 -8.55
CA SER A 94 -15.73 9.71 -7.15
C SER A 94 -15.73 10.98 -6.29
N ASP A 95 -16.63 11.03 -5.31
CA ASP A 95 -16.73 12.14 -4.35
C ASP A 95 -15.56 12.15 -3.36
N ASN A 96 -14.96 10.98 -3.11
CA ASN A 96 -13.83 10.81 -2.20
C ASN A 96 -12.50 10.92 -2.94
N LYS A 97 -11.92 12.11 -2.93
CA LYS A 97 -10.72 12.43 -3.72
C LYS A 97 -9.41 11.91 -3.12
N PHE A 98 -9.33 11.78 -1.80
CA PHE A 98 -8.16 11.28 -1.09
C PHE A 98 -8.57 10.45 0.12
N ASN A 99 -8.33 9.15 0.06
CA ASN A 99 -8.50 8.25 1.20
C ASN A 99 -7.13 7.87 1.77
N SER A 100 -6.89 8.16 3.03
CA SER A 100 -5.64 7.82 3.70
C SER A 100 -5.46 6.30 3.80
N ARG A 101 -4.29 5.83 3.41
CA ARG A 101 -3.88 4.42 3.53
C ARG A 101 -2.84 4.26 4.62
N HIS A 102 -1.75 5.02 4.51
CA HIS A 102 -0.69 5.08 5.51
C HIS A 102 -0.44 6.53 5.87
N ILE A 103 -0.45 6.84 7.13
CA ILE A 103 -0.03 8.14 7.67
C ILE A 103 0.66 7.85 9.00
N TRP A 104 1.98 7.84 8.99
CA TRP A 104 2.74 7.57 10.20
C TRP A 104 4.09 8.29 10.22
N VAL A 105 4.58 8.50 11.42
CA VAL A 105 5.89 9.04 11.73
C VAL A 105 6.57 8.13 12.76
N GLY A 106 7.89 8.11 12.80
CA GLY A 106 8.58 7.26 13.76
C GLY A 106 10.08 7.47 13.79
N PHE A 107 10.75 6.53 14.45
CA PHE A 107 12.19 6.50 14.60
C PHE A 107 12.73 5.14 14.17
N ASP A 108 13.86 5.17 13.48
CA ASP A 108 14.65 4.00 13.12
C ASP A 108 15.98 4.07 13.87
N GLY A 109 16.18 3.14 14.79
CA GLY A 109 17.40 3.02 15.61
C GLY A 109 18.36 1.95 15.11
N THR A 110 18.27 1.57 13.83
CA THR A 110 19.09 0.49 13.25
C THR A 110 19.02 -0.82 14.07
N GLN A 111 20.07 -1.17 14.83
CA GLN A 111 20.10 -2.38 15.67
C GLN A 111 19.09 -2.38 16.83
N TYR A 112 18.60 -1.23 17.24
CA TYR A 112 17.59 -1.08 18.27
C TYR A 112 16.15 -1.20 17.76
N GLY A 113 16.00 -1.40 16.44
CA GLY A 113 14.70 -1.54 15.79
C GLY A 113 14.05 -0.20 15.44
N LYS A 114 12.81 -0.32 15.01
CA LYS A 114 12.00 0.78 14.51
C LYS A 114 10.73 0.91 15.35
N ILE A 115 10.35 2.14 15.66
CA ILE A 115 9.05 2.45 16.26
C ILE A 115 8.32 3.46 15.38
N VAL A 116 7.04 3.21 15.11
CA VAL A 116 6.19 4.09 14.31
C VAL A 116 4.86 4.34 15.01
N PHE A 117 4.28 5.50 14.72
CA PHE A 117 3.05 6.02 15.32
C PHE A 117 2.14 6.52 14.21
N GLY A 118 0.88 6.08 14.19
CA GLY A 118 -0.13 6.53 13.23
C GLY A 118 -0.90 5.41 12.57
N GLN A 119 -1.47 5.69 11.39
CA GLN A 119 -2.27 4.74 10.64
C GLN A 119 -1.38 3.89 9.74
N THR A 120 -1.42 2.57 9.93
CA THR A 120 -0.72 1.60 9.06
C THR A 120 -1.19 0.17 9.36
N ASP A 121 -0.64 -0.81 8.63
CA ASP A 121 -0.91 -2.23 8.85
C ASP A 121 -0.34 -2.69 10.19
N THR A 122 -1.11 -3.50 10.92
CA THR A 122 -0.74 -4.03 12.23
C THR A 122 0.32 -5.14 12.13
N ALA A 123 0.81 -5.61 13.27
CA ALA A 123 1.70 -6.78 13.30
C ALA A 123 1.04 -8.06 12.77
N PHE A 124 -0.28 -8.17 12.87
CA PHE A 124 -1.03 -9.31 12.35
C PHE A 124 -0.98 -9.39 10.82
N TYR A 125 -1.02 -8.24 10.14
CA TYR A 125 -0.93 -8.20 8.67
C TYR A 125 0.38 -8.78 8.15
N ASP A 126 1.52 -8.58 8.82
CA ASP A 126 2.82 -9.14 8.41
C ASP A 126 2.80 -10.68 8.28
N VAL A 127 1.90 -11.36 9.01
CA VAL A 127 1.71 -12.81 8.92
C VAL A 127 0.85 -13.18 7.71
N LEU A 128 -0.08 -12.32 7.32
CA LEU A 128 -0.97 -12.53 6.19
C LEU A 128 -0.35 -12.07 4.85
N GLU A 129 0.54 -11.07 4.89
CA GLU A 129 1.16 -10.45 3.71
C GLU A 129 1.70 -11.46 2.67
N PRO A 130 2.37 -12.57 3.06
CA PRO A 130 2.85 -13.56 2.09
C PRO A 130 1.75 -14.30 1.33
N THR A 131 0.52 -14.29 1.83
CA THR A 131 -0.65 -14.90 1.19
C THR A 131 -1.57 -13.89 0.54
N ASP A 132 -1.35 -12.60 0.75
CA ASP A 132 -2.08 -11.49 0.13
C ASP A 132 -1.53 -11.20 -1.27
N ILE A 133 -1.65 -12.19 -2.14
CA ILE A 133 -1.17 -12.15 -3.54
C ILE A 133 -2.26 -11.73 -4.54
N PHE A 134 -3.45 -11.46 -4.04
CA PHE A 134 -4.61 -11.14 -4.86
C PHE A 134 -4.65 -9.63 -5.17
N ASN A 135 -4.95 -9.30 -6.43
CA ASN A 135 -5.07 -7.91 -6.85
C ASN A 135 -6.52 -7.40 -6.79
N GLU A 136 -7.49 -8.25 -7.14
CA GLU A 136 -8.91 -7.88 -7.27
C GLU A 136 -9.84 -8.86 -6.56
N TRP A 137 -9.47 -10.14 -6.52
CA TRP A 137 -10.30 -11.24 -6.00
C TRP A 137 -9.52 -12.03 -4.98
N GLY A 138 -10.16 -12.50 -3.92
CA GLY A 138 -9.52 -13.40 -2.97
C GLY A 138 -9.60 -12.97 -1.51
N ASP A 139 -10.23 -11.87 -1.20
CA ASP A 139 -10.42 -11.36 0.17
C ASP A 139 -11.52 -12.11 0.95
N VAL A 140 -12.02 -13.21 0.38
CA VAL A 140 -13.07 -14.03 0.99
C VAL A 140 -12.49 -14.82 2.17
N GLY A 141 -12.96 -14.52 3.37
CA GLY A 141 -12.52 -15.19 4.60
C GLY A 141 -11.32 -14.52 5.30
N ASN A 142 -10.86 -13.40 4.81
CA ASN A 142 -9.91 -12.56 5.54
C ASN A 142 -10.66 -11.73 6.59
N PHE A 143 -10.34 -11.96 7.87
CA PHE A 143 -10.93 -11.22 9.01
C PHE A 143 -10.12 -9.98 9.39
N TYR A 144 -9.19 -9.55 8.54
CA TYR A 144 -8.34 -8.41 8.78
C TYR A 144 -8.87 -7.17 8.06
N ASP A 145 -9.19 -6.14 8.83
CA ASP A 145 -9.73 -4.86 8.34
C ASP A 145 -8.70 -3.94 7.68
N GLY A 146 -7.54 -4.45 7.32
CA GLY A 146 -6.48 -3.68 6.67
C GLY A 146 -5.74 -2.76 7.64
N ARG A 147 -5.60 -1.51 7.28
CA ARG A 147 -4.85 -0.52 8.04
C ARG A 147 -5.66 0.06 9.16
N GLN A 148 -5.10 0.04 10.35
CA GLN A 148 -5.74 0.54 11.57
C GLN A 148 -5.17 1.91 11.97
N GLU A 149 -6.02 2.77 12.47
CA GLU A 149 -5.67 4.07 13.05
C GLU A 149 -5.04 3.91 14.44
N GLY A 150 -4.39 4.97 14.93
CA GLY A 150 -3.90 5.02 16.31
C GLY A 150 -2.87 3.95 16.68
N GLN A 151 -2.12 3.44 15.70
CA GLN A 151 -1.13 2.39 15.94
C GLN A 151 0.15 2.93 16.59
N ILE A 152 0.67 2.15 17.55
CA ILE A 152 2.06 2.20 18.02
C ILE A 152 2.66 0.87 17.65
N ILE A 153 3.66 0.87 16.76
CA ILE A 153 4.26 -0.36 16.24
C ILE A 153 5.77 -0.35 16.50
N TYR A 154 6.24 -1.38 17.16
CA TYR A 154 7.68 -1.67 17.28
C TYR A 154 8.04 -2.87 16.43
N SER A 155 9.14 -2.78 15.69
CA SER A 155 9.70 -3.89 14.91
C SER A 155 11.21 -3.95 15.01
N ASN A 156 11.76 -5.17 15.03
CA ASN A 156 13.19 -5.40 15.01
C ASN A 156 13.53 -6.72 14.32
N THR A 157 14.75 -6.82 13.84
CA THR A 157 15.30 -8.06 13.26
C THR A 157 16.57 -8.44 14.00
N TYR A 158 16.59 -9.62 14.57
CA TYR A 158 17.72 -10.15 15.32
C TYR A 158 18.03 -11.58 14.88
N GLY A 159 19.26 -11.83 14.44
CA GLY A 159 19.70 -13.16 14.04
C GLY A 159 18.85 -13.82 12.93
N GLY A 160 18.29 -13.04 12.02
CA GLY A 160 17.38 -13.53 10.97
C GLY A 160 15.91 -13.69 11.41
N PHE A 161 15.61 -13.51 12.68
CA PHE A 161 14.24 -13.48 13.18
C PHE A 161 13.69 -12.05 13.15
N LYS A 162 12.56 -11.83 12.49
CA LYS A 162 11.85 -10.55 12.48
C LYS A 162 10.67 -10.60 13.46
N GLY A 163 10.67 -9.71 14.43
CA GLY A 163 9.57 -9.52 15.38
C GLY A 163 8.87 -8.18 15.15
N LYS A 164 7.54 -8.16 15.31
CA LYS A 164 6.73 -6.95 15.26
C LYS A 164 5.65 -7.02 16.32
N LEU A 165 5.45 -5.92 17.02
CA LEU A 165 4.39 -5.74 18.01
C LEU A 165 3.59 -4.51 17.63
N SER A 166 2.28 -4.58 17.73
CA SER A 166 1.40 -3.45 17.52
C SER A 166 0.43 -3.27 18.68
N TYR A 167 0.19 -2.01 19.02
CA TYR A 167 -0.80 -1.60 20.01
C TYR A 167 -1.66 -0.49 19.38
N GLN A 168 -2.98 -0.62 19.49
CA GLN A 168 -3.93 0.37 19.00
C GLN A 168 -4.42 1.22 20.17
N THR A 169 -4.39 2.54 20.01
CA THR A 169 -4.77 3.49 21.06
C THR A 169 -6.23 3.90 21.00
N ASN A 170 -6.90 3.67 19.88
CA ASN A 170 -8.31 3.99 19.66
C ASN A 170 -9.10 2.70 19.38
N ASP A 171 -10.29 2.62 19.92
CA ASP A 171 -11.29 1.59 19.60
C ASP A 171 -12.11 2.00 18.36
#